data_c0c3c031fe5c775f3ae59ea3c7178ed7
#
_entry.id   c0c3c031fe5c775f3ae59ea3c7178ed7
#
_cell.length_a   1.000
_cell.length_b   1.000
_cell.length_c   1.000
_cell.angle_alpha   90.00
_cell.angle_beta   90.00
_cell.angle_gamma   90.00
#
_symmetry.space_group_name_H-M   'P 1'
#
loop_
_entity.id
_entity.type
_entity.pdbx_description
1 polymer ?
#
loop_
_entity_poly.entity_id
_entity_poly.type
_entity_poly.pdbx_seq_one_letter_code
_entity_poly.pdbx_strand_id
1 'polypeptide(L)'
;QKGLLQFFILMDDCYGLDFDNQNKQNTFRVVYHDSIDDNVKEEDILKIYNPYIEDEDYMPFEDEFKMVFTTYEEGITSEDFNFDEIFVKKYNELFPNNQIQAFWDLDDDNEGEESFDDILEEINDEISGCGNKIGGYPYFAQSDPREYDGLDVYDTLLLQIDSMDDYENGYIM
;
A
#
# COMPACT_ATOMS: atom_id res chain seq x y z
N GLN A 1 1.78 -20.47 -6.44
CA GLN A 1 2.41 -20.71 -5.14
C GLN A 1 1.43 -21.39 -4.20
N LYS A 2 1.94 -22.25 -3.32
CA LYS A 2 1.15 -22.84 -2.26
C LYS A 2 1.86 -22.51 -0.95
N GLY A 3 1.12 -22.05 0.05
CA GLY A 3 1.68 -21.69 1.33
C GLY A 3 0.76 -20.73 2.08
N LEU A 4 1.23 -20.28 3.23
CA LEU A 4 0.57 -19.32 4.07
C LEU A 4 1.51 -18.10 4.24
N LEU A 5 1.01 -16.91 3.97
CA LEU A 5 1.69 -15.66 4.23
C LEU A 5 0.98 -14.98 5.40
N GLN A 6 1.75 -14.65 6.43
CA GLN A 6 1.24 -14.01 7.64
C GLN A 6 1.93 -12.68 7.85
N PHE A 7 1.14 -11.69 8.23
CA PHE A 7 1.59 -10.37 8.61
C PHE A 7 1.24 -10.13 10.08
N PHE A 8 2.21 -9.68 10.83
CA PHE A 8 2.07 -9.32 12.24
C PHE A 8 2.55 -7.89 12.40
N ILE A 9 1.80 -7.09 13.12
CA ILE A 9 2.16 -5.72 13.47
C ILE A 9 2.10 -5.56 14.98
N LEU A 10 2.93 -4.70 15.53
CA LEU A 10 2.81 -4.27 16.91
C LEU A 10 1.58 -3.36 17.01
N MET A 11 0.81 -3.57 18.06
CA MET A 11 -0.37 -2.79 18.36
C MET A 11 0.04 -1.53 19.13
N ASP A 12 0.48 -0.53 18.40
CA ASP A 12 0.83 0.80 18.88
C ASP A 12 0.20 1.87 17.97
N ASP A 13 0.39 3.12 18.28
CA ASP A 13 -0.15 4.27 17.54
C ASP A 13 0.39 4.42 16.11
N CYS A 14 1.42 3.66 15.77
CA CYS A 14 2.02 3.61 14.43
C CYS A 14 1.87 2.25 13.75
N TYR A 15 1.07 1.34 14.31
CA TYR A 15 0.83 -0.02 13.80
C TYR A 15 2.12 -0.79 13.46
N GLY A 16 3.14 -0.61 14.30
CA GLY A 16 4.43 -1.28 14.15
C GLY A 16 5.40 -0.58 13.21
N LEU A 17 5.15 0.65 12.78
CA LEU A 17 6.13 1.43 12.03
C LEU A 17 7.26 1.91 12.97
N ASP A 18 8.49 1.50 12.69
CA ASP A 18 9.72 1.98 13.34
C ASP A 18 10.39 3.00 12.41
N PHE A 19 10.22 4.29 12.70
CA PHE A 19 10.75 5.38 11.87
C PHE A 19 12.28 5.38 11.76
N ASP A 20 12.98 4.84 12.75
CA ASP A 20 14.44 4.76 12.75
C ASP A 20 14.97 3.52 12.03
N ASN A 21 14.14 2.46 11.90
CA ASN A 21 14.55 1.18 11.37
C ASN A 21 13.45 0.48 10.56
N GLN A 22 12.88 1.18 9.58
CA GLN A 22 11.72 0.71 8.81
C GLN A 22 11.89 -0.68 8.15
N ASN A 23 13.13 -1.07 7.84
CA ASN A 23 13.44 -2.35 7.21
C ASN A 23 13.73 -3.51 8.21
N LYS A 24 13.65 -3.25 9.51
CA LYS A 24 13.86 -4.28 10.54
C LYS A 24 12.54 -4.77 11.09
N GLN A 25 12.35 -6.08 11.04
CA GLN A 25 11.16 -6.73 11.56
C GLN A 25 11.19 -6.85 13.11
N ASN A 26 11.29 -5.73 13.80
CA ASN A 26 11.27 -5.65 15.26
C ASN A 26 9.84 -5.44 15.79
N THR A 27 9.11 -4.55 15.13
CA THR A 27 7.76 -4.09 15.48
C THR A 27 6.70 -4.64 14.53
N PHE A 28 7.13 -5.21 13.42
CA PHE A 28 6.28 -5.99 12.52
C PHE A 28 6.99 -7.29 12.14
N ARG A 29 6.26 -8.21 11.54
CA ARG A 29 6.84 -9.42 10.95
C ARG A 29 6.03 -9.93 9.80
N VAL A 30 6.71 -10.30 8.72
CA VAL A 30 6.13 -11.03 7.58
C VAL A 30 6.72 -12.43 7.56
N VAL A 31 5.87 -13.44 7.59
CA VAL A 31 6.30 -14.86 7.62
C VAL A 31 5.63 -15.60 6.48
N TYR A 32 6.43 -16.29 5.69
CA TYR A 32 5.94 -17.21 4.67
C TYR A 32 6.20 -18.65 5.09
N HIS A 33 5.14 -19.44 5.09
CA HIS A 33 5.19 -20.89 5.30
C HIS A 33 4.91 -21.59 3.97
N ASP A 34 5.85 -22.35 3.47
CA ASP A 34 5.72 -23.12 2.23
C ASP A 34 4.76 -24.32 2.36
N SER A 35 4.54 -24.75 3.58
CA SER A 35 3.60 -25.81 3.96
C SER A 35 2.90 -25.47 5.27
N ILE A 36 1.65 -25.89 5.39
CA ILE A 36 0.86 -25.76 6.61
C ILE A 36 1.05 -27.02 7.45
N ASP A 37 1.36 -26.86 8.74
CA ASP A 37 1.41 -27.96 9.68
C ASP A 37 0.01 -28.24 10.23
N ASP A 38 -0.66 -29.24 9.69
CA ASP A 38 -2.00 -29.69 10.10
C ASP A 38 -2.05 -30.28 11.53
N ASN A 39 -0.90 -30.46 12.19
CA ASN A 39 -0.85 -30.93 13.56
C ASN A 39 -1.01 -29.82 14.60
N VAL A 40 -0.81 -28.56 14.20
CA VAL A 40 -1.04 -27.41 15.06
C VAL A 40 -2.53 -27.30 15.35
N LYS A 41 -2.88 -27.29 16.63
CA LYS A 41 -4.26 -27.19 17.10
C LYS A 41 -4.52 -25.82 17.70
N GLU A 42 -5.77 -25.43 17.68
CA GLU A 42 -6.24 -24.20 18.32
C GLU A 42 -5.78 -24.13 19.79
N GLU A 43 -5.85 -25.26 20.51
CA GLU A 43 -5.38 -25.37 21.91
C GLU A 43 -3.90 -25.00 22.07
N ASP A 44 -3.06 -25.21 21.07
CA ASP A 44 -1.63 -24.87 21.13
C ASP A 44 -1.43 -23.37 20.90
N ILE A 45 -2.23 -22.77 20.04
CA ILE A 45 -2.24 -21.32 19.83
C ILE A 45 -2.74 -20.59 21.09
N LEU A 46 -3.84 -21.07 21.69
CA LEU A 46 -4.43 -20.47 22.88
C LEU A 46 -3.47 -20.49 24.11
N LYS A 47 -2.50 -21.42 24.16
CA LYS A 47 -1.49 -21.43 25.22
C LYS A 47 -0.48 -20.28 25.14
N ILE A 48 -0.22 -19.79 23.95
CA ILE A 48 0.74 -18.69 23.68
C ILE A 48 0.02 -17.37 23.44
N TYR A 49 -1.28 -17.41 23.15
CA TYR A 49 -2.10 -16.24 22.93
C TYR A 49 -2.31 -15.51 24.27
N ASN A 50 -1.91 -14.26 24.31
CA ASN A 50 -2.18 -13.36 25.43
C ASN A 50 -3.31 -12.39 25.03
N PRO A 51 -4.54 -12.62 25.50
CA PRO A 51 -5.67 -11.76 25.16
C PRO A 51 -5.65 -10.43 25.93
N TYR A 52 -4.62 -10.20 26.76
CA TYR A 52 -4.54 -8.99 27.54
C TYR A 52 -4.07 -7.84 26.66
N ILE A 53 -5.00 -6.99 26.32
CA ILE A 53 -4.80 -5.75 25.58
C ILE A 53 -4.89 -4.64 26.62
N GLU A 54 -3.77 -3.96 26.89
CA GLU A 54 -3.76 -2.83 27.85
C GLU A 54 -4.42 -1.58 27.24
N ASP A 55 -4.46 -1.48 25.91
CA ASP A 55 -4.98 -0.32 25.19
C ASP A 55 -5.76 -0.78 23.97
N GLU A 56 -7.09 -0.69 24.03
CA GLU A 56 -7.97 -1.06 22.93
C GLU A 56 -7.96 -0.02 21.80
N ASP A 57 -7.40 1.17 22.06
CA ASP A 57 -7.44 2.33 21.16
C ASP A 57 -6.56 2.16 19.91
N TYR A 58 -5.66 1.18 19.88
CA TYR A 58 -4.72 0.95 18.77
C TYR A 58 -5.02 -0.30 17.94
N MET A 59 -6.18 -0.91 18.10
CA MET A 59 -6.59 -2.05 17.26
C MET A 59 -7.15 -1.54 15.94
N PRO A 60 -6.53 -1.89 14.81
CA PRO A 60 -7.05 -1.51 13.49
C PRO A 60 -8.34 -2.26 13.12
N PHE A 61 -8.67 -3.35 13.83
CA PHE A 61 -9.86 -4.17 13.58
C PHE A 61 -10.49 -4.59 14.91
N GLU A 62 -11.82 -4.49 15.00
CA GLU A 62 -12.57 -4.98 16.16
C GLU A 62 -12.96 -6.46 16.01
N ASP A 63 -13.06 -6.96 14.77
CA ASP A 63 -13.57 -8.29 14.44
C ASP A 63 -12.65 -9.04 13.47
N GLU A 64 -12.94 -10.34 13.30
CA GLU A 64 -12.29 -11.20 12.30
C GLU A 64 -12.98 -11.04 10.94
N PHE A 65 -12.20 -10.75 9.90
CA PHE A 65 -12.69 -10.58 8.53
C PHE A 65 -12.15 -11.66 7.61
N LYS A 66 -13.04 -12.23 6.81
CA LYS A 66 -12.66 -13.12 5.72
C LYS A 66 -12.40 -12.33 4.46
N MET A 67 -11.17 -12.36 3.96
CA MET A 67 -10.84 -11.75 2.67
C MET A 67 -11.42 -12.54 1.50
N VAL A 68 -12.02 -11.83 0.55
CA VAL A 68 -12.46 -12.34 -0.74
C VAL A 68 -11.67 -11.61 -1.82
N PHE A 69 -10.98 -12.38 -2.67
CA PHE A 69 -10.11 -11.83 -3.69
C PHE A 69 -10.79 -11.78 -5.04
N THR A 70 -10.66 -10.66 -5.73
CA THR A 70 -10.96 -10.47 -7.14
C THR A 70 -9.71 -9.99 -7.87
N THR A 71 -9.61 -10.24 -9.15
CA THR A 71 -8.48 -9.75 -9.96
C THR A 71 -8.93 -8.54 -10.77
N TYR A 72 -8.11 -7.50 -10.78
CA TYR A 72 -8.30 -6.32 -11.60
C TYR A 72 -6.97 -5.82 -12.15
N GLU A 73 -7.02 -4.95 -13.15
CA GLU A 73 -5.85 -4.26 -13.69
C GLU A 73 -5.80 -2.85 -13.11
N GLU A 74 -4.62 -2.42 -12.74
CA GLU A 74 -4.38 -1.13 -12.09
C GLU A 74 -3.24 -0.40 -12.80
N GLY A 75 -3.38 0.91 -12.97
CA GLY A 75 -2.30 1.79 -13.42
C GLY A 75 -1.37 2.15 -12.27
N ILE A 76 -0.20 2.71 -12.62
CA ILE A 76 0.69 3.31 -11.62
C ILE A 76 0.05 4.57 -11.07
N THR A 77 0.09 4.72 -9.76
CA THR A 77 -0.44 5.91 -9.07
C THR A 77 0.58 7.04 -9.07
N SER A 78 0.12 8.28 -9.02
CA SER A 78 0.99 9.46 -8.92
C SER A 78 1.85 9.46 -7.65
N GLU A 79 1.43 8.71 -6.64
CA GLU A 79 2.12 8.55 -5.35
C GLU A 79 3.27 7.52 -5.39
N ASP A 80 3.38 6.73 -6.46
CA ASP A 80 4.48 5.76 -6.58
C ASP A 80 5.78 6.48 -6.99
N PHE A 81 6.87 6.21 -6.31
CA PHE A 81 8.18 6.84 -6.57
C PHE A 81 8.71 6.64 -8.00
N ASN A 82 8.21 5.67 -8.74
CA ASN A 82 8.56 5.46 -10.16
C ASN A 82 7.59 6.15 -11.11
N PHE A 83 6.57 6.87 -10.61
CA PHE A 83 5.53 7.44 -11.45
C PHE A 83 6.11 8.34 -12.54
N ASP A 84 6.95 9.30 -12.17
CA ASP A 84 7.53 10.25 -13.12
C ASP A 84 8.29 9.56 -14.24
N GLU A 85 9.17 8.61 -13.92
CA GLU A 85 9.95 7.87 -14.93
C GLU A 85 9.06 7.08 -15.89
N ILE A 86 8.07 6.36 -15.34
CA ILE A 86 7.17 5.52 -16.13
C ILE A 86 6.24 6.39 -16.99
N PHE A 87 5.71 7.46 -16.41
CA PHE A 87 4.84 8.40 -17.12
C PHE A 87 5.56 9.08 -18.26
N VAL A 88 6.71 9.70 -18.00
CA VAL A 88 7.54 10.39 -19.01
C VAL A 88 7.90 9.46 -20.16
N LYS A 89 8.33 8.25 -19.84
CA LYS A 89 8.63 7.25 -20.87
C LYS A 89 7.41 6.96 -21.73
N LYS A 90 6.25 6.75 -21.12
CA LYS A 90 5.02 6.41 -21.83
C LYS A 90 4.50 7.59 -22.65
N TYR A 91 4.53 8.78 -22.09
CA TYR A 91 4.17 10.01 -22.76
C TYR A 91 5.03 10.22 -24.01
N ASN A 92 6.35 10.10 -23.91
CA ASN A 92 7.28 10.29 -25.02
C ASN A 92 7.14 9.22 -26.11
N GLU A 93 6.72 8.00 -25.77
CA GLU A 93 6.35 6.97 -26.75
C GLU A 93 5.11 7.38 -27.57
N LEU A 94 4.11 8.00 -26.92
CA LEU A 94 2.87 8.42 -27.54
C LEU A 94 3.01 9.74 -28.32
N PHE A 95 3.84 10.65 -27.81
CA PHE A 95 4.04 12.00 -28.35
C PHE A 95 5.51 12.27 -28.75
N PRO A 96 6.05 11.57 -29.76
CA PRO A 96 7.48 11.64 -30.09
C PRO A 96 7.96 13.02 -30.57
N ASN A 97 7.04 13.90 -30.98
CA ASN A 97 7.33 15.26 -31.42
C ASN A 97 7.17 16.33 -30.32
N ASN A 98 6.67 15.93 -29.15
CA ASN A 98 6.45 16.79 -27.99
C ASN A 98 6.91 16.06 -26.74
N GLN A 99 8.23 15.83 -26.62
CA GLN A 99 8.80 15.06 -25.53
C GLN A 99 9.01 15.92 -24.29
N ILE A 100 8.75 15.33 -23.15
CA ILE A 100 9.00 15.91 -21.83
C ILE A 100 10.15 15.17 -21.12
N GLN A 101 10.76 15.79 -20.12
CA GLN A 101 11.79 15.20 -19.27
C GLN A 101 11.28 14.84 -17.89
N ALA A 102 10.22 15.51 -17.45
CA ALA A 102 9.57 15.28 -16.17
C ALA A 102 8.06 15.53 -16.33
N PHE A 103 7.26 14.97 -15.42
CA PHE A 103 5.81 15.11 -15.48
C PHE A 103 5.37 16.59 -15.39
N TRP A 104 6.03 17.38 -14.55
CA TRP A 104 5.76 18.82 -14.39
C TRP A 104 6.12 19.69 -15.62
N ASP A 105 6.81 19.16 -16.62
CA ASP A 105 7.03 19.88 -17.89
C ASP A 105 5.71 20.10 -18.63
N LEU A 106 4.65 19.38 -18.27
CA LEU A 106 3.32 19.59 -18.82
C LEU A 106 2.69 20.92 -18.39
N ASP A 107 3.11 21.48 -17.26
CA ASP A 107 2.64 22.78 -16.76
C ASP A 107 3.13 23.94 -17.64
N ASP A 108 4.38 23.88 -18.10
CA ASP A 108 4.99 24.93 -18.89
C ASP A 108 4.40 25.08 -20.32
N ASP A 109 3.83 23.99 -20.86
CA ASP A 109 3.29 23.98 -22.24
C ASP A 109 1.80 24.32 -22.29
N ASN A 110 1.09 24.39 -21.16
CA ASN A 110 -0.32 24.69 -21.11
C ASN A 110 -0.58 26.21 -21.01
N GLU A 111 -0.55 26.89 -22.17
CA GLU A 111 -1.25 28.19 -22.32
C GLU A 111 -2.82 27.99 -22.27
N GLY A 112 -3.27 26.81 -21.81
CA GLY A 112 -4.66 26.38 -21.76
C GLY A 112 -5.34 26.59 -20.41
N GLU A 113 -6.62 26.27 -20.35
CA GLU A 113 -7.50 26.50 -19.21
C GLU A 113 -7.31 25.49 -18.06
N GLU A 114 -6.50 24.42 -18.24
CA GLU A 114 -6.25 23.37 -17.25
C GLU A 114 -4.85 23.55 -16.61
N SER A 115 -4.84 23.63 -15.29
CA SER A 115 -3.60 23.69 -14.53
C SER A 115 -2.99 22.29 -14.37
N PHE A 116 -1.71 22.21 -13.99
CA PHE A 116 -1.05 20.96 -13.63
C PHE A 116 -1.81 20.19 -12.53
N ASP A 117 -2.37 20.92 -11.56
CA ASP A 117 -3.17 20.33 -10.48
C ASP A 117 -4.46 19.68 -11.00
N ASP A 118 -5.11 20.27 -12.01
CA ASP A 118 -6.31 19.68 -12.64
C ASP A 118 -5.97 18.35 -13.33
N ILE A 119 -4.81 18.27 -14.01
CA ILE A 119 -4.34 17.02 -14.65
C ILE A 119 -4.04 15.94 -13.61
N LEU A 120 -3.39 16.32 -12.50
CA LEU A 120 -3.12 15.40 -11.39
C LEU A 120 -4.42 14.90 -10.74
N GLU A 121 -5.38 15.78 -10.54
CA GLU A 121 -6.69 15.41 -9.99
C GLU A 121 -7.39 14.39 -10.90
N GLU A 122 -7.42 14.60 -12.22
CA GLU A 122 -7.98 13.64 -13.16
C GLU A 122 -7.27 12.29 -13.12
N ILE A 123 -5.93 12.28 -13.06
CA ILE A 123 -5.15 11.03 -12.96
C ILE A 123 -5.49 10.29 -11.66
N ASN A 124 -5.57 11.01 -10.54
CA ASN A 124 -5.84 10.43 -9.24
C ASN A 124 -7.30 9.93 -9.12
N ASP A 125 -8.24 10.59 -9.78
CA ASP A 125 -9.62 10.14 -9.85
C ASP A 125 -9.75 8.81 -10.62
N GLU A 126 -8.97 8.65 -11.69
CA GLU A 126 -8.99 7.42 -12.50
C GLU A 126 -8.13 6.30 -11.90
N ILE A 127 -7.05 6.64 -11.18
CA ILE A 127 -6.04 5.70 -10.65
C ILE A 127 -5.72 6.06 -9.19
N SER A 128 -6.69 5.88 -8.31
CA SER A 128 -6.52 6.27 -6.90
C SER A 128 -5.54 5.39 -6.12
N GLY A 129 -5.33 4.15 -6.54
CA GLY A 129 -4.49 3.20 -5.81
C GLY A 129 -4.98 2.80 -4.42
N CYS A 130 -6.08 3.38 -3.95
CA CYS A 130 -6.68 3.09 -2.64
C CYS A 130 -7.24 1.67 -2.55
N GLY A 131 -7.58 1.27 -1.33
CA GLY A 131 -8.28 0.02 -1.04
C GLY A 131 -7.36 -1.13 -0.63
N ASN A 132 -7.99 -2.26 -0.32
CA ASN A 132 -7.31 -3.46 0.15
C ASN A 132 -6.82 -4.29 -1.03
N LYS A 133 -5.53 -4.56 -1.11
CA LYS A 133 -4.95 -5.27 -2.26
C LYS A 133 -3.67 -6.03 -1.95
N ILE A 134 -3.36 -6.97 -2.83
CA ILE A 134 -2.08 -7.70 -2.90
C ILE A 134 -1.47 -7.44 -4.26
N GLY A 135 -0.23 -6.93 -4.29
CA GLY A 135 0.42 -6.49 -5.53
C GLY A 135 -0.14 -5.17 -6.06
N GLY A 136 0.20 -4.83 -7.30
CA GLY A 136 -0.13 -3.53 -7.87
C GLY A 136 0.76 -2.42 -7.34
N TYR A 137 0.28 -1.18 -7.46
CA TYR A 137 0.98 0.00 -7.01
C TYR A 137 0.44 0.46 -5.66
N PRO A 138 1.30 0.86 -4.72
CA PRO A 138 0.86 1.30 -3.41
C PRO A 138 0.16 2.66 -3.47
N TYR A 139 -0.68 2.90 -2.47
CA TYR A 139 -1.17 4.22 -2.12
C TYR A 139 -0.55 4.67 -0.80
N PHE A 140 -0.09 5.90 -0.77
CA PHE A 140 0.43 6.55 0.43
C PHE A 140 -0.33 7.85 0.67
N ALA A 141 -0.86 8.03 1.86
CA ALA A 141 -1.61 9.24 2.23
C ALA A 141 -0.74 10.51 2.30
N GLN A 142 0.57 10.40 2.23
CA GLN A 142 1.52 11.51 2.24
C GLN A 142 2.49 11.37 1.08
N SER A 143 3.62 10.70 1.28
CA SER A 143 4.64 10.48 0.27
C SER A 143 5.14 9.03 0.34
N ASP A 144 5.64 8.54 -0.78
CA ASP A 144 6.22 7.20 -0.85
C ASP A 144 7.53 7.15 -0.05
N PRO A 145 7.63 6.36 1.02
CA PRO A 145 8.85 6.28 1.82
C PRO A 145 10.03 5.66 1.04
N ARG A 146 9.79 5.01 -0.10
CA ARG A 146 10.83 4.43 -0.94
C ARG A 146 11.68 5.47 -1.66
N GLU A 147 11.25 6.72 -1.74
CA GLU A 147 12.04 7.84 -2.22
C GLU A 147 13.24 8.15 -1.31
N TYR A 148 13.20 7.67 -0.07
CA TYR A 148 14.16 8.01 0.97
C TYR A 148 14.85 6.76 1.53
N ASP A 149 16.03 6.96 2.11
CA ASP A 149 16.73 6.02 2.99
C ASP A 149 17.04 4.62 2.39
N GLY A 150 17.12 4.49 1.06
CA GLY A 150 17.47 3.22 0.40
C GLY A 150 16.38 2.16 0.51
N LEU A 151 15.12 2.58 0.59
CA LEU A 151 13.96 1.71 0.58
C LEU A 151 13.48 1.39 -0.85
N ASP A 152 14.09 1.98 -1.88
CA ASP A 152 13.83 1.75 -3.30
C ASP A 152 13.98 0.28 -3.75
N VAL A 153 14.70 -0.52 -2.96
CA VAL A 153 14.83 -1.96 -3.18
C VAL A 153 13.53 -2.76 -2.92
N TYR A 154 12.55 -2.15 -2.23
CA TYR A 154 11.25 -2.76 -1.97
C TYR A 154 10.24 -2.36 -3.05
N ASP A 155 10.36 -2.97 -4.21
CA ASP A 155 9.61 -2.66 -5.44
C ASP A 155 8.28 -3.41 -5.58
N THR A 156 7.96 -4.29 -4.65
CA THR A 156 6.79 -5.16 -4.74
C THR A 156 5.88 -5.00 -3.54
N LEU A 157 4.65 -4.53 -3.77
CA LEU A 157 3.61 -4.45 -2.76
C LEU A 157 3.14 -5.87 -2.39
N LEU A 158 3.33 -6.25 -1.13
CA LEU A 158 2.85 -7.55 -0.63
C LEU A 158 1.42 -7.48 -0.15
N LEU A 159 1.06 -6.43 0.56
CA LEU A 159 -0.27 -6.23 1.13
C LEU A 159 -0.48 -4.75 1.40
N GLN A 160 -1.62 -4.24 1.01
CA GLN A 160 -2.17 -2.95 1.46
C GLN A 160 -3.50 -3.22 2.13
N ILE A 161 -3.69 -2.64 3.29
CA ILE A 161 -4.97 -2.57 3.99
C ILE A 161 -5.25 -1.11 4.21
N ASP A 162 -6.37 -0.67 3.69
CA ASP A 162 -6.80 0.71 3.70
C ASP A 162 -8.01 0.89 4.63
N SER A 163 -8.19 2.08 5.14
CA SER A 163 -9.39 2.46 5.87
C SER A 163 -10.60 2.38 4.94
N MET A 164 -11.63 1.69 5.35
CA MET A 164 -12.86 1.55 4.59
C MET A 164 -14.04 2.03 5.40
N ASP A 165 -14.85 2.89 4.80
CA ASP A 165 -16.17 3.21 5.33
C ASP A 165 -17.14 2.07 5.02
N ASP A 166 -17.50 1.29 6.02
CA ASP A 166 -18.69 0.43 5.93
C ASP A 166 -19.90 1.18 6.49
N TYR A 167 -20.71 1.70 5.58
CA TYR A 167 -21.92 2.45 5.93
C TYR A 167 -22.96 1.63 6.71
N GLU A 168 -22.87 0.30 6.68
CA GLU A 168 -23.78 -0.59 7.39
C GLU A 168 -23.28 -0.99 8.78
N ASN A 169 -21.95 -1.08 8.99
CA ASN A 169 -21.34 -1.61 10.23
C ASN A 169 -20.33 -0.66 10.89
N GLY A 170 -20.11 0.53 10.38
CA GLY A 170 -19.13 1.49 10.87
C GLY A 170 -17.78 1.42 10.16
N TYR A 171 -16.81 2.18 10.65
CA TYR A 171 -15.47 2.25 10.04
C TYR A 171 -14.70 0.95 10.28
N ILE A 172 -14.10 0.43 9.24
CA ILE A 172 -12.96 -0.48 9.33
C ILE A 172 -11.72 0.41 9.15
N MET A 173 -11.03 0.69 10.24
CA MET A 173 -9.75 1.37 10.16
C MET A 173 -8.69 0.39 9.75
#